data_28f403aaa7c207beccc32264733a05fc
#
_entry.id   28f403aaa7c207beccc32264733a05fc
#
_cell.length_a   1.000
_cell.length_b   1.000
_cell.length_c   1.000
_cell.angle_alpha   90.00
_cell.angle_beta   90.00
_cell.angle_gamma   90.00
#
_symmetry.space_group_name_H-M   'P 1'
#
loop_
_entity.id
_entity.type
_entity.pdbx_description
1 polymer ?
#
loop_
_entity_poly.entity_id
_entity_poly.type
_entity_poly.pdbx_seq_one_letter_code
_entity_poly.pdbx_strand_id
1 'polypeptide(L)' 'MFKAKRIDNEKIYTVLSVYCEDTFHQTYFLVWDNYGWRWRPADKFIPPALSVEEYLENEVPF' A
#
# COMPACT_ATOMS: atom_id res chain seq x y z
N MET A 1 0.27 -11.42 6.59
CA MET A 1 0.94 -11.10 5.31
C MET A 1 -0.08 -11.06 4.18
N PHE A 2 -0.03 -10.04 3.36
CA PHE A 2 -0.95 -9.89 2.23
C PHE A 2 -0.25 -9.15 1.10
N LYS A 3 -0.90 -9.05 -0.05
CA LYS A 3 -0.38 -8.35 -1.22
C LYS A 3 -1.08 -7.01 -1.39
N ALA A 4 -0.35 -6.02 -1.88
CA ALA A 4 -0.90 -4.70 -2.19
C ALA A 4 -0.27 -4.18 -3.48
N LYS A 5 -1.03 -3.41 -4.24
CA LYS A 5 -0.56 -2.82 -5.49
C LYS A 5 -0.19 -1.36 -5.25
N ARG A 6 1.01 -0.97 -5.64
CA ARG A 6 1.43 0.43 -5.51
C ARG A 6 0.84 1.26 -6.64
N ILE A 7 0.27 2.42 -6.29
CA ILE A 7 -0.44 3.27 -7.25
C ILE A 7 0.47 3.82 -8.33
N ASP A 8 1.67 4.26 -7.95
CA ASP A 8 2.55 4.98 -8.85
C ASP A 8 3.29 4.10 -9.87
N ASN A 9 3.49 2.82 -9.57
CA ASN A 9 4.22 1.91 -10.47
C ASN A 9 3.42 0.65 -10.84
N GLU A 10 2.25 0.47 -10.26
CA GLU A 10 1.34 -0.65 -10.49
C GLU A 10 1.94 -2.03 -10.17
N LYS A 11 3.02 -2.05 -9.39
CA LYS A 11 3.64 -3.30 -8.97
C LYS A 11 2.97 -3.85 -7.71
N ILE A 12 2.99 -5.18 -7.60
CA ILE A 12 2.43 -5.88 -6.45
C ILE A 12 3.55 -6.10 -5.43
N TYR A 13 3.29 -5.69 -4.19
CA TYR A 13 4.24 -5.84 -3.10
C TYR A 13 3.68 -6.77 -2.04
N THR A 14 4.59 -7.47 -1.36
CA THR A 14 4.21 -8.26 -0.18
C THR A 14 4.25 -7.35 1.03
N VAL A 15 3.17 -7.32 1.77
CA VAL A 15 3.06 -6.55 3.02
C VAL A 15 3.19 -7.51 4.19
N LEU A 16 4.23 -7.34 4.99
CA LEU A 16 4.49 -8.19 6.14
C LEU A 16 3.73 -7.73 7.37
N SER A 17 3.64 -6.43 7.58
CA SER A 17 3.05 -5.88 8.79
C SER A 17 2.42 -4.51 8.52
N VAL A 18 1.55 -4.09 9.43
CA VAL A 18 0.86 -2.82 9.35
C VAL A 18 1.09 -2.08 10.67
N TYR A 19 1.38 -0.79 10.58
CA TYR A 19 1.56 0.07 11.74
C TYR A 19 0.71 1.31 11.58
N CYS A 20 -0.09 1.61 12.61
CA CYS A 20 -0.91 2.82 12.62
C CYS A 20 -0.29 3.81 13.60
N GLU A 21 0.12 4.96 13.11
CA GLU A 21 0.72 6.01 13.91
C GLU A 21 -0.40 6.88 14.48
N ASP A 22 -0.48 6.99 15.81
CA ASP A 22 -1.60 7.62 16.49
C ASP A 22 -1.65 9.13 16.37
N THR A 23 -0.49 9.78 16.33
CA THR A 23 -0.41 11.25 16.35
C THR A 23 -1.03 11.87 15.11
N PHE A 24 -0.73 11.32 13.94
CA PHE A 24 -1.22 11.83 12.66
C PHE A 24 -2.23 10.92 12.01
N HIS A 25 -2.62 9.84 12.68
CA HIS A 25 -3.56 8.84 12.16
C HIS A 25 -3.10 8.27 10.82
N GLN A 26 -1.79 8.10 10.68
CA GLN A 26 -1.19 7.60 9.44
C GLN A 26 -0.92 6.11 9.55
N THR A 27 -1.36 5.35 8.56
CA THR A 27 -1.11 3.92 8.48
C THR A 27 0.07 3.66 7.55
N TYR A 28 0.95 2.74 7.97
CA TYR A 28 2.12 2.35 7.19
C TYR A 28 2.12 0.84 6.97
N PHE A 29 2.57 0.44 5.80
CA PHE A 29 2.78 -0.97 5.44
C PHE A 29 4.26 -1.25 5.43
N LEU A 30 4.66 -2.37 6.04
CA LEU A 30 6.02 -2.88 5.92
C LEU A 30 6.07 -3.75 4.66
N VAL A 31 6.73 -3.26 3.63
CA VAL A 31 6.74 -3.91 2.32
C VAL A 31 8.14 -4.33 1.93
N TRP A 32 8.22 -5.38 1.14
CA TRP A 32 9.47 -5.83 0.54
C TRP A 32 9.67 -5.12 -0.80
N ASP A 33 10.79 -4.37 -0.86
CA ASP A 33 11.18 -3.80 -2.14
C ASP A 33 12.48 -4.42 -2.57
N ASN A 34 13.09 -4.56 -3.49
CA ASN A 34 14.26 -5.33 -3.89
C ASN A 34 15.49 -5.13 -3.01
N TYR A 35 15.43 -4.21 -2.08
CA TYR A 35 16.56 -3.86 -1.20
C TYR A 35 16.30 -4.20 0.26
N GLY A 36 15.11 -4.70 0.58
CA GLY A 36 14.77 -5.10 1.93
C GLY A 36 13.38 -4.62 2.33
N TRP A 37 13.08 -4.75 3.62
CA TRP A 37 11.81 -4.34 4.16
C TRP A 37 11.82 -2.84 4.44
N ARG A 38 10.79 -2.14 3.96
CA ARG A 38 10.65 -0.69 4.14
C ARG A 38 9.24 -0.35 4.60
N TRP A 39 9.14 0.62 5.49
CA TRP A 39 7.83 1.19 5.86
C TRP A 39 7.42 2.20 4.81
N ARG A 40 6.19 2.03 4.29
CA ARG A 40 5.64 2.93 3.28
C ARG A 40 4.23 3.34 3.66
N PRO A 41 3.80 4.60 3.41
CA PRO A 41 2.43 5.02 3.71
C PRO A 41 1.41 4.12 2.99
N ALA A 42 0.40 3.68 3.73
CA ALA A 42 -0.62 2.78 3.17
C ALA A 42 -1.46 3.45 2.08
N ASP A 43 -1.57 4.77 2.10
CA ASP A 43 -2.34 5.51 1.10
C ASP A 43 -1.71 5.47 -0.31
N LYS A 44 -0.51 4.93 -0.44
CA LYS A 44 0.14 4.72 -1.73
C LYS A 44 -0.21 3.37 -2.35
N PHE A 45 -1.06 2.59 -1.69
CA PHE A 45 -1.38 1.23 -2.11
C PHE A 45 -2.89 1.04 -2.25
N ILE A 46 -3.27 0.10 -3.11
CA ILE A 46 -4.65 -0.30 -3.33
C ILE A 46 -4.70 -1.84 -3.35
N PRO A 47 -5.90 -2.44 -3.22
CA PRO A 47 -6.03 -3.90 -3.36
C PRO A 47 -5.48 -4.37 -4.69
N PRO A 48 -4.76 -5.51 -4.74
CA PRO A 48 -4.11 -5.96 -5.97
C PRO A 48 -5.08 -6.29 -7.10
N ALA A 49 -6.32 -6.64 -6.79
CA ALA A 49 -7.32 -6.93 -7.81
C ALA A 49 -7.92 -5.66 -8.45
N LEU A 50 -7.70 -4.51 -7.83
CA LEU A 50 -8.23 -3.24 -8.32
C LEU A 50 -7.24 -2.61 -9.28
N SER A 51 -7.71 -2.04 -10.39
CA SER A 51 -6.84 -1.30 -11.29
C SER A 51 -6.65 0.13 -10.77
N VAL A 52 -5.56 0.77 -11.15
CA VAL A 52 -5.33 2.16 -10.77
C VAL A 52 -6.42 3.06 -11.35
N GLU A 53 -6.91 2.77 -12.56
CA GLU A 53 -7.98 3.52 -13.19
C GLU A 53 -9.26 3.45 -12.36
N GLU A 54 -9.63 2.25 -11.89
CA GLU A 54 -10.80 2.06 -11.03
C GLU A 54 -10.64 2.81 -9.71
N TYR A 55 -9.44 2.79 -9.15
CA TYR A 55 -9.16 3.51 -7.92
C TYR A 55 -9.34 5.03 -8.11
N LEU A 56 -8.78 5.59 -9.17
CA LEU A 56 -8.89 7.03 -9.45
C LEU A 56 -10.32 7.45 -9.69
N GLU A 57 -11.13 6.56 -10.25
CA GLU A 57 -12.54 6.82 -10.52
C GLU A 57 -13.37 6.83 -9.25
N ASN A 58 -13.10 5.92 -8.33
CA ASN A 58 -13.88 5.72 -7.11
C ASN A 58 -13.25 6.29 -5.85
N GLU A 59 -11.94 6.54 -5.88
CA GLU A 59 -11.16 7.07 -4.75
C GLU A 59 -11.38 6.30 -3.45
N VAL A 60 -11.32 4.96 -3.53
CA VAL A 60 -11.49 4.09 -2.37
C VAL A 60 -10.13 3.51 -1.99
N PRO A 61 -9.39 4.12 -1.06
CA PRO A 61 -8.10 3.61 -0.61
C PRO A 61 -8.26 2.39 0.29
N PHE A 62 -7.15 1.76 0.60
CA PHE A 62 -7.10 0.68 1.57
C PHE A 62 -7.64 1.13 2.93
#